data_24369acf64f60808f51569e8d8b379bf
#
_entry.id   24369acf64f60808f51569e8d8b379bf
#
_cell.length_a   1.000
_cell.length_b   1.000
_cell.length_c   1.000
_cell.angle_alpha   90.00
_cell.angle_beta   90.00
_cell.angle_gamma   90.00
#
_symmetry.space_group_name_H-M   'P 1'
#
loop_
_entity.id
_entity.type
_entity.pdbx_description
1 polymer ?
#
loop_
_entity_poly.entity_id
_entity_poly.type
_entity_poly.pdbx_seq_one_letter_code
_entity_poly.pdbx_strand_id
1 'polypeptide(L)'
;MRYHKTVASVLGAALLAAALSGCAGTKQTLDNPDSAYIKQKDSLPTMVKQFSGPNLAIILGGLKIKGDSLKVYDEETTASMRSADHQALDLLRETTFKPEMCQEKLIASYTDKPEIPAAFSQANLNNHATVVRSQLRAYPSVAQAQKAIKVQRDLAQACPTYAVTAPGGASSQQTTAAADYPLDGAQDGLMMTYGTDRGEGQIAPTEVGVFQRVGNLEIRVYFDGKNPVTDANEARAELQEFVTYLGQALIAKAK
;
A
#
# COMPACT_ATOMS: atom_id res chain seq x y z
N MET A 1 32.23 -1.33 21.89
CA MET A 1 32.16 -1.97 20.57
C MET A 1 30.98 -2.95 20.58
N ARG A 2 29.78 -2.51 20.24
CA ARG A 2 28.60 -3.37 20.07
C ARG A 2 27.69 -2.69 19.03
N TYR A 3 27.96 -2.97 17.75
CA TYR A 3 27.16 -2.58 16.60
C TYR A 3 26.84 -3.81 15.75
N HIS A 4 26.00 -4.70 16.24
CA HIS A 4 25.52 -5.84 15.44
C HIS A 4 24.12 -6.26 15.90
N LYS A 5 23.09 -5.42 15.73
CA LYS A 5 21.70 -5.89 15.95
C LYS A 5 20.63 -5.13 15.15
N THR A 6 20.90 -4.61 13.96
CA THR A 6 19.87 -3.79 13.28
C THR A 6 19.70 -4.02 11.77
N VAL A 7 20.21 -5.12 11.20
CA VAL A 7 20.12 -5.33 9.75
C VAL A 7 18.99 -6.28 9.31
N ALA A 8 18.44 -7.08 10.22
CA ALA A 8 17.39 -8.05 9.87
C ALA A 8 15.98 -7.46 9.68
N SER A 9 15.76 -6.19 10.04
CA SER A 9 14.44 -5.53 9.93
C SER A 9 14.25 -4.73 8.64
N VAL A 10 15.23 -4.73 7.73
CA VAL A 10 15.28 -3.79 6.61
C VAL A 10 14.44 -4.25 5.40
N LEU A 11 14.12 -5.53 5.27
CA LEU A 11 13.38 -6.04 4.11
C LEU A 11 11.85 -6.06 4.27
N GLY A 12 11.35 -5.90 5.49
CA GLY A 12 9.92 -5.73 5.74
C GLY A 12 9.53 -4.29 6.08
N ALA A 13 10.50 -3.43 6.39
CA ALA A 13 10.29 -2.10 6.93
C ALA A 13 11.19 -1.01 6.30
N ALA A 14 11.62 -1.18 5.05
CA ALA A 14 12.41 -0.19 4.33
C ALA A 14 11.55 0.99 3.83
N LEU A 15 10.58 1.44 4.62
CA LEU A 15 9.93 2.73 4.43
C LEU A 15 10.04 3.54 5.73
N LEU A 16 11.19 4.10 5.89
CA LEU A 16 11.60 5.31 6.61
C LEU A 16 10.60 5.96 7.57
N ALA A 17 10.93 5.90 8.86
CA ALA A 17 10.53 6.91 9.82
C ALA A 17 11.22 8.25 9.50
N ALA A 18 10.59 9.10 8.73
CA ALA A 18 10.88 10.54 8.72
C ALA A 18 9.84 11.23 9.59
N ALA A 19 10.19 11.49 10.84
CA ALA A 19 9.44 12.38 11.71
C ALA A 19 9.56 13.82 11.20
N LEU A 20 8.45 14.39 10.72
CA LEU A 20 8.32 15.83 10.55
C LEU A 20 6.95 16.28 11.07
N SER A 21 7.00 17.08 12.10
CA SER A 21 5.89 17.83 12.69
C SER A 21 5.46 18.99 11.78
N GLY A 22 4.16 19.20 11.63
CA GLY A 22 3.61 20.51 11.32
C GLY A 22 2.54 20.58 10.24
N CYS A 23 1.46 21.21 10.64
CA CYS A 23 0.43 21.96 9.91
C CYS A 23 -0.91 21.28 9.56
N ALA A 24 -1.92 21.94 10.08
CA ALA A 24 -3.33 21.61 10.00
C ALA A 24 -3.84 21.57 8.55
N GLY A 25 -4.31 20.41 8.10
CA GLY A 25 -5.07 20.25 6.88
C GLY A 25 -6.56 20.50 7.13
N THR A 26 -7.20 21.21 6.23
CA THR A 26 -8.65 21.45 6.18
C THR A 26 -9.40 20.12 6.18
N LYS A 27 -10.31 19.94 7.12
CA LYS A 27 -11.23 18.81 7.17
C LYS A 27 -12.20 18.90 5.98
N GLN A 28 -12.02 18.05 4.97
CA GLN A 28 -13.11 17.73 4.06
C GLN A 28 -13.91 16.58 4.68
N THR A 29 -15.17 16.84 5.01
CA THR A 29 -16.13 15.79 5.38
C THR A 29 -16.51 15.02 4.12
N LEU A 30 -16.38 13.70 4.16
CA LEU A 30 -17.00 12.82 3.17
C LEU A 30 -18.51 12.89 3.40
N ASP A 31 -19.24 13.50 2.45
CA ASP A 31 -20.70 13.41 2.45
C ASP A 31 -21.12 11.96 2.17
N ASN A 32 -22.28 11.60 2.72
CA ASN A 32 -22.83 10.24 2.68
C ASN A 32 -22.82 9.68 1.25
N PRO A 33 -22.26 8.48 1.00
CA PRO A 33 -22.11 7.95 -0.35
C PRO A 33 -23.47 7.81 -1.04
N ASP A 34 -23.57 8.38 -2.24
CA ASP A 34 -24.77 8.26 -3.07
C ASP A 34 -24.99 6.79 -3.45
N SER A 35 -26.12 6.23 -3.03
CA SER A 35 -26.51 4.85 -3.31
C SER A 35 -26.57 4.51 -4.82
N ALA A 36 -26.62 5.53 -5.69
CA ALA A 36 -26.58 5.38 -7.14
C ALA A 36 -25.24 4.81 -7.64
N TYR A 37 -24.13 5.13 -6.95
CA TYR A 37 -22.80 4.60 -7.33
C TYR A 37 -22.71 3.08 -7.14
N ILE A 38 -23.27 2.56 -6.05
CA ILE A 38 -23.24 1.12 -5.74
C ILE A 38 -23.95 0.31 -6.83
N LYS A 39 -24.97 0.88 -7.46
CA LYS A 39 -25.73 0.26 -8.58
C LYS A 39 -25.00 0.32 -9.93
N GLN A 40 -23.99 1.20 -10.07
CA GLN A 40 -23.22 1.37 -11.31
C GLN A 40 -21.86 0.64 -11.29
N LYS A 41 -21.63 -0.23 -10.33
CA LYS A 41 -20.37 -0.95 -10.12
C LYS A 41 -19.77 -1.56 -11.40
N ASP A 42 -20.63 -2.12 -12.28
CA ASP A 42 -20.20 -2.79 -13.50
C ASP A 42 -20.08 -1.86 -14.71
N SER A 43 -20.51 -0.60 -14.58
CA SER A 43 -20.53 0.41 -15.65
C SER A 43 -19.60 1.59 -15.41
N LEU A 44 -18.66 1.49 -14.47
CA LEU A 44 -17.65 2.54 -14.31
C LEU A 44 -16.97 2.77 -15.65
N PRO A 45 -17.01 4.00 -16.18
CA PRO A 45 -16.42 4.27 -17.47
C PRO A 45 -14.94 3.90 -17.43
N THR A 46 -14.50 3.14 -18.43
CA THR A 46 -13.10 2.82 -18.71
C THR A 46 -12.28 4.07 -19.03
N MET A 47 -12.74 5.22 -18.55
CA MET A 47 -12.18 6.52 -18.90
C MET A 47 -10.87 6.73 -18.16
N VAL A 48 -9.82 6.63 -18.95
CA VAL A 48 -8.46 7.00 -18.61
C VAL A 48 -8.33 8.53 -18.60
N LYS A 49 -8.94 9.22 -17.64
CA LYS A 49 -8.50 10.58 -17.33
C LYS A 49 -7.34 10.48 -16.37
N GLN A 50 -6.21 11.03 -16.77
CA GLN A 50 -5.03 11.09 -15.92
C GLN A 50 -5.32 12.03 -14.73
N PHE A 51 -5.11 11.52 -13.53
CA PHE A 51 -5.07 12.33 -12.33
C PHE A 51 -3.65 12.87 -12.16
N SER A 52 -3.49 14.12 -11.78
CA SER A 52 -2.21 14.66 -11.34
C SER A 52 -1.93 14.25 -9.87
N GLY A 53 -0.67 14.30 -9.45
CA GLY A 53 -0.29 14.07 -8.04
C GLY A 53 -1.09 14.94 -7.06
N PRO A 54 -1.21 16.27 -7.27
CA PRO A 54 -2.04 17.14 -6.43
C PRO A 54 -3.51 16.73 -6.34
N ASN A 55 -4.11 16.30 -7.46
CA ASN A 55 -5.50 15.82 -7.44
C ASN A 55 -5.66 14.54 -6.63
N LEU A 56 -4.69 13.62 -6.74
CA LEU A 56 -4.67 12.39 -5.93
C LEU A 56 -4.45 12.69 -4.45
N ALA A 57 -3.63 13.69 -4.12
CA ALA A 57 -3.41 14.12 -2.74
C ALA A 57 -4.70 14.67 -2.09
N ILE A 58 -5.49 15.46 -2.82
CA ILE A 58 -6.80 15.95 -2.34
C ILE A 58 -7.75 14.77 -2.08
N ILE A 59 -7.83 13.81 -3.02
CA ILE A 59 -8.67 12.62 -2.88
C ILE A 59 -8.21 11.77 -1.69
N LEU A 60 -6.90 11.52 -1.58
CA LEU A 60 -6.34 10.71 -0.50
C LEU A 60 -6.55 11.35 0.88
N GLY A 61 -6.64 12.68 0.95
CA GLY A 61 -6.96 13.43 2.17
C GLY A 61 -8.35 13.10 2.75
N GLY A 62 -9.23 12.49 1.96
CA GLY A 62 -10.53 11.99 2.42
C GLY A 62 -10.45 10.66 3.18
N LEU A 63 -9.34 9.91 3.08
CA LEU A 63 -9.18 8.65 3.79
C LEU A 63 -9.00 8.89 5.30
N LYS A 64 -9.84 8.21 6.09
CA LYS A 64 -9.72 8.15 7.54
C LYS A 64 -9.51 6.70 7.96
N ILE A 65 -8.75 6.49 9.03
CA ILE A 65 -8.60 5.18 9.64
C ILE A 65 -8.79 5.33 11.14
N LYS A 66 -9.72 4.57 11.71
CA LYS A 66 -10.14 4.67 13.12
C LYS A 66 -10.55 6.11 13.51
N GLY A 67 -11.23 6.80 12.59
CA GLY A 67 -11.67 8.19 12.76
C GLY A 67 -10.58 9.26 12.56
N ASP A 68 -9.30 8.87 12.51
CA ASP A 68 -8.19 9.78 12.32
C ASP A 68 -7.92 10.02 10.82
N SER A 69 -7.68 11.28 10.46
CA SER A 69 -7.22 11.64 9.10
C SER A 69 -5.75 11.30 8.95
N LEU A 70 -5.39 10.72 7.82
CA LEU A 70 -4.00 10.47 7.49
C LEU A 70 -3.33 11.77 7.04
N LYS A 71 -2.08 11.99 7.45
CA LYS A 71 -1.27 13.11 6.96
C LYS A 71 -0.86 12.82 5.52
N VAL A 72 -1.46 13.55 4.58
CA VAL A 72 -1.07 13.49 3.17
C VAL A 72 0.23 14.27 2.98
N TYR A 73 1.15 13.70 2.23
CA TYR A 73 2.43 14.32 1.95
C TYR A 73 2.33 15.35 0.82
N ASP A 74 3.11 16.41 0.93
CA ASP A 74 3.34 17.38 -0.13
C ASP A 74 4.17 16.77 -1.27
N GLU A 75 4.39 17.54 -2.32
CA GLU A 75 5.08 17.09 -3.51
C GLU A 75 6.56 16.74 -3.23
N GLU A 76 7.23 17.51 -2.38
CA GLU A 76 8.62 17.28 -2.00
C GLU A 76 8.78 16.00 -1.21
N THR A 77 7.93 15.78 -0.20
CA THR A 77 7.91 14.53 0.58
C THR A 77 7.55 13.34 -0.30
N THR A 78 6.58 13.50 -1.22
CA THR A 78 6.21 12.46 -2.19
C THR A 78 7.38 12.07 -3.10
N ALA A 79 8.16 13.04 -3.59
CA ALA A 79 9.37 12.79 -4.37
C ALA A 79 10.44 12.06 -3.56
N SER A 80 10.62 12.44 -2.29
CA SER A 80 11.52 11.76 -1.36
C SER A 80 11.11 10.30 -1.11
N MET A 81 9.80 10.03 -0.92
CA MET A 81 9.28 8.67 -0.75
C MET A 81 9.55 7.80 -1.99
N ARG A 82 9.36 8.35 -3.21
CA ARG A 82 9.69 7.65 -4.45
C ARG A 82 11.19 7.34 -4.57
N SER A 83 12.04 8.27 -4.15
CA SER A 83 13.50 8.03 -4.11
C SER A 83 13.85 6.88 -3.16
N ALA A 84 13.19 6.81 -2.00
CA ALA A 84 13.38 5.71 -1.06
C ALA A 84 12.90 4.36 -1.64
N ASP A 85 11.79 4.34 -2.38
CA ASP A 85 11.30 3.15 -3.09
C ASP A 85 12.33 2.67 -4.13
N HIS A 86 13.00 3.58 -4.85
CA HIS A 86 14.07 3.22 -5.77
C HIS A 86 15.29 2.62 -5.07
N GLN A 87 15.71 3.21 -3.95
CA GLN A 87 16.81 2.66 -3.13
C GLN A 87 16.47 1.26 -2.58
N ALA A 88 15.22 1.05 -2.17
CA ALA A 88 14.75 -0.27 -1.74
C ALA A 88 14.82 -1.30 -2.88
N LEU A 89 14.46 -0.90 -4.10
CA LEU A 89 14.58 -1.76 -5.29
C LEU A 89 16.04 -2.12 -5.60
N ASP A 90 16.96 -1.19 -5.47
CA ASP A 90 18.39 -1.46 -5.67
C ASP A 90 18.91 -2.43 -4.63
N LEU A 91 18.53 -2.25 -3.36
CA LEU A 91 18.85 -3.19 -2.30
C LEU A 91 18.27 -4.61 -2.56
N LEU A 92 17.04 -4.69 -3.07
CA LEU A 92 16.44 -5.98 -3.45
C LEU A 92 17.21 -6.68 -4.57
N ARG A 93 17.80 -5.95 -5.52
CA ARG A 93 18.66 -6.51 -6.57
C ARG A 93 19.97 -7.06 -6.05
N GLU A 94 20.52 -6.49 -4.99
CA GLU A 94 21.74 -6.93 -4.32
C GLU A 94 21.50 -8.06 -3.31
N THR A 95 20.25 -8.32 -2.94
CA THR A 95 19.85 -9.32 -1.95
C THR A 95 19.72 -10.69 -2.61
N THR A 96 20.22 -11.75 -1.97
CA THR A 96 20.05 -13.13 -2.44
C THR A 96 18.74 -13.73 -1.92
N PHE A 97 17.99 -14.38 -2.80
CA PHE A 97 16.72 -15.04 -2.50
C PHE A 97 16.80 -16.55 -2.72
N LYS A 98 16.10 -17.31 -1.88
CA LYS A 98 15.89 -18.76 -2.06
C LYS A 98 14.42 -19.09 -1.83
N PRO A 99 13.67 -19.52 -2.85
CA PRO A 99 14.10 -19.70 -4.26
C PRO A 99 14.37 -18.37 -4.96
N GLU A 100 15.31 -18.39 -5.93
CA GLU A 100 15.76 -17.18 -6.66
C GLU A 100 14.62 -16.47 -7.40
N MET A 101 13.65 -17.22 -7.94
CA MET A 101 12.48 -16.65 -8.62
C MET A 101 11.70 -15.65 -7.75
N CYS A 102 11.82 -15.72 -6.43
CA CYS A 102 11.11 -14.81 -5.53
C CYS A 102 11.69 -13.39 -5.57
N GLN A 103 12.95 -13.22 -5.93
CA GLN A 103 13.54 -11.91 -6.17
C GLN A 103 12.84 -11.20 -7.33
N GLU A 104 12.69 -11.86 -8.47
CA GLU A 104 12.01 -11.28 -9.64
C GLU A 104 10.55 -10.93 -9.34
N LYS A 105 9.83 -11.83 -8.65
CA LYS A 105 8.45 -11.61 -8.26
C LYS A 105 8.29 -10.43 -7.29
N LEU A 106 9.19 -10.32 -6.32
CA LEU A 106 9.17 -9.21 -5.38
C LEU A 106 9.53 -7.89 -6.06
N ILE A 107 10.56 -7.84 -6.90
CA ILE A 107 10.91 -6.66 -7.70
C ILE A 107 9.72 -6.24 -8.59
N ALA A 108 9.04 -7.20 -9.23
CA ALA A 108 7.86 -6.91 -10.04
C ALA A 108 6.68 -6.35 -9.20
N SER A 109 6.59 -6.66 -7.91
CA SER A 109 5.56 -6.13 -7.01
C SER A 109 5.81 -4.68 -6.60
N TYR A 110 7.05 -4.24 -6.62
CA TYR A 110 7.46 -2.84 -6.45
C TYR A 110 7.27 -2.08 -7.77
N THR A 111 6.04 -1.88 -8.18
CA THR A 111 5.73 -1.24 -9.46
C THR A 111 5.65 0.28 -9.33
N ASP A 112 6.57 0.93 -8.63
CA ASP A 112 6.60 2.39 -8.72
C ASP A 112 7.33 2.81 -9.98
N LYS A 113 6.53 3.25 -10.95
CA LYS A 113 7.04 3.92 -12.13
C LYS A 113 6.90 5.42 -11.90
N PRO A 114 7.98 6.20 -12.00
CA PRO A 114 7.95 7.64 -11.75
C PRO A 114 6.89 8.39 -12.56
N GLU A 115 6.56 7.87 -13.74
CA GLU A 115 5.54 8.43 -14.62
C GLU A 115 4.08 8.20 -14.16
N ILE A 116 3.85 7.32 -13.20
CA ILE A 116 2.51 7.08 -12.66
C ILE A 116 2.20 8.12 -11.58
N PRO A 117 1.20 9.00 -11.77
CA PRO A 117 0.77 9.92 -10.73
C PRO A 117 0.40 9.18 -9.44
N ALA A 118 0.93 9.63 -8.31
CA ALA A 118 0.66 9.04 -7.01
C ALA A 118 0.60 10.11 -5.91
N ALA A 119 -0.15 9.79 -4.85
CA ALA A 119 -0.12 10.50 -3.58
C ALA A 119 0.14 9.50 -2.45
N PHE A 120 0.76 9.97 -1.38
CA PHE A 120 1.13 9.17 -0.21
C PHE A 120 0.63 9.83 1.06
N SER A 121 0.30 9.02 2.05
CA SER A 121 -0.04 9.52 3.39
C SER A 121 0.38 8.54 4.47
N GLN A 122 0.44 9.04 5.71
CA GLN A 122 0.77 8.25 6.89
C GLN A 122 -0.02 8.71 8.12
N ALA A 123 -0.30 7.78 9.01
CA ALA A 123 -0.75 8.05 10.37
C ALA A 123 -0.08 7.09 11.35
N ASN A 124 0.05 7.53 12.60
CA ASN A 124 0.42 6.70 13.72
C ASN A 124 -0.84 6.51 14.59
N LEU A 125 -1.31 5.29 14.68
CA LEU A 125 -2.50 4.93 15.44
C LEU A 125 -2.13 4.26 16.77
N ASN A 126 -3.11 4.16 17.69
CA ASN A 126 -2.96 3.42 18.94
C ASN A 126 -1.71 3.83 19.74
N ASN A 127 -1.50 5.13 19.95
CA ASN A 127 -0.30 5.66 20.62
C ASN A 127 1.01 5.19 20.00
N HIS A 128 1.10 5.26 18.67
CA HIS A 128 2.24 4.82 17.87
C HIS A 128 2.49 3.29 17.85
N ALA A 129 1.52 2.48 18.31
CA ALA A 129 1.65 1.03 18.23
C ALA A 129 1.43 0.47 16.82
N THR A 130 0.74 1.23 15.96
CA THR A 130 0.46 0.87 14.57
C THR A 130 0.76 2.06 13.67
N VAL A 131 1.58 1.84 12.65
CA VAL A 131 1.82 2.79 11.56
C VAL A 131 0.93 2.40 10.39
N VAL A 132 0.13 3.35 9.91
CA VAL A 132 -0.67 3.18 8.69
C VAL A 132 -0.07 4.05 7.61
N ARG A 133 0.26 3.44 6.48
CA ARG A 133 0.73 4.13 5.28
C ARG A 133 -0.26 3.90 4.16
N SER A 134 -0.57 4.92 3.38
CA SER A 134 -1.40 4.73 2.21
C SER A 134 -0.82 5.38 0.97
N GLN A 135 -1.17 4.81 -0.17
CA GLN A 135 -0.78 5.27 -1.49
C GLN A 135 -2.00 5.22 -2.40
N LEU A 136 -2.24 6.30 -3.12
CA LEU A 136 -3.24 6.35 -4.18
C LEU A 136 -2.51 6.57 -5.51
N ARG A 137 -2.72 5.69 -6.49
CA ARG A 137 -2.06 5.70 -7.78
C ARG A 137 -3.07 5.74 -8.92
N ALA A 138 -2.77 6.51 -9.97
CA ALA A 138 -3.58 6.57 -11.19
C ALA A 138 -2.80 5.96 -12.37
N TYR A 139 -3.21 4.78 -12.78
CA TYR A 139 -2.59 4.11 -13.93
C TYR A 139 -3.09 4.68 -15.26
N PRO A 140 -2.27 4.63 -16.34
CA PRO A 140 -2.68 5.05 -17.66
C PRO A 140 -3.88 4.27 -18.23
N SER A 141 -4.12 3.05 -17.73
CA SER A 141 -5.26 2.23 -18.14
C SER A 141 -5.77 1.33 -17.02
N VAL A 142 -7.04 0.92 -17.12
CA VAL A 142 -7.64 -0.09 -16.24
C VAL A 142 -6.84 -1.40 -16.27
N ALA A 143 -6.40 -1.83 -17.45
CA ALA A 143 -5.61 -3.05 -17.59
C ALA A 143 -4.27 -2.99 -16.83
N GLN A 144 -3.62 -1.83 -16.80
CA GLN A 144 -2.38 -1.66 -16.02
C GLN A 144 -2.65 -1.67 -14.52
N ALA A 145 -3.72 -1.02 -14.05
CA ALA A 145 -4.13 -1.09 -12.65
C ALA A 145 -4.48 -2.52 -12.22
N GLN A 146 -5.20 -3.26 -13.06
CA GLN A 146 -5.53 -4.66 -12.84
C GLN A 146 -4.26 -5.54 -12.77
N LYS A 147 -3.31 -5.31 -13.68
CA LYS A 147 -2.01 -6.01 -13.66
C LYS A 147 -1.24 -5.74 -12.36
N ALA A 148 -1.31 -4.53 -11.80
CA ALA A 148 -0.62 -4.19 -10.57
C ALA A 148 -1.11 -5.03 -9.37
N ILE A 149 -2.43 -5.20 -9.23
CA ILE A 149 -3.00 -6.08 -8.18
C ILE A 149 -2.68 -7.56 -8.46
N LYS A 150 -2.76 -7.98 -9.73
CA LYS A 150 -2.42 -9.36 -10.11
C LYS A 150 -0.99 -9.71 -9.71
N VAL A 151 -0.03 -8.83 -9.90
CA VAL A 151 1.38 -9.06 -9.54
C VAL A 151 1.55 -9.33 -8.04
N GLN A 152 0.79 -8.65 -7.18
CA GLN A 152 0.80 -8.94 -5.74
C GLN A 152 0.29 -10.36 -5.44
N ARG A 153 -0.80 -10.75 -6.08
CA ARG A 153 -1.36 -12.10 -5.94
C ARG A 153 -0.39 -13.18 -6.43
N ASP A 154 0.23 -12.95 -7.60
CA ASP A 154 1.22 -13.85 -8.19
C ASP A 154 2.45 -14.00 -7.28
N LEU A 155 2.87 -12.94 -6.59
CA LEU A 155 3.95 -13.01 -5.59
C LEU A 155 3.58 -13.97 -4.46
N ALA A 156 2.43 -13.81 -3.83
CA ALA A 156 2.03 -14.68 -2.73
C ALA A 156 1.87 -16.14 -3.13
N GLN A 157 1.38 -16.40 -4.35
CA GLN A 157 1.23 -17.75 -4.88
C GLN A 157 2.55 -18.42 -5.20
N ALA A 158 3.49 -17.67 -5.78
CA ALA A 158 4.79 -18.21 -6.19
C ALA A 158 5.80 -18.30 -5.03
N CYS A 159 5.68 -17.41 -4.04
CA CYS A 159 6.64 -17.21 -2.97
C CYS A 159 5.94 -17.16 -1.58
N PRO A 160 5.19 -18.22 -1.21
CA PRO A 160 4.53 -18.21 0.11
C PRO A 160 5.54 -18.21 1.26
N THR A 161 6.74 -18.75 1.01
CA THR A 161 7.85 -18.75 1.97
C THR A 161 9.17 -18.69 1.20
N TYR A 162 10.05 -17.81 1.61
CA TYR A 162 11.36 -17.65 0.98
C TYR A 162 12.40 -17.14 1.99
N ALA A 163 13.64 -17.54 1.79
CA ALA A 163 14.77 -17.00 2.55
C ALA A 163 15.38 -15.81 1.83
N VAL A 164 15.80 -14.80 2.58
CA VAL A 164 16.56 -13.65 2.09
C VAL A 164 17.89 -13.56 2.81
N THR A 165 18.94 -13.22 2.06
CA THR A 165 20.25 -12.91 2.61
C THR A 165 20.67 -11.54 2.11
N ALA A 166 20.72 -10.58 3.03
CA ALA A 166 21.11 -9.20 2.74
C ALA A 166 22.60 -9.11 2.36
N PRO A 167 23.02 -8.08 1.64
CA PRO A 167 24.43 -7.73 1.51
C PRO A 167 25.04 -7.62 2.91
N GLY A 168 26.10 -8.38 3.21
CA GLY A 168 26.68 -8.48 4.56
C GLY A 168 26.30 -9.75 5.33
N GLY A 169 25.51 -10.65 4.73
CA GLY A 169 25.36 -12.03 5.18
C GLY A 169 24.24 -12.29 6.20
N ALA A 170 23.51 -11.27 6.65
CA ALA A 170 22.35 -11.50 7.52
C ALA A 170 21.21 -12.19 6.75
N SER A 171 20.71 -13.30 7.27
CA SER A 171 19.64 -14.08 6.65
C SER A 171 18.38 -14.08 7.50
N SER A 172 17.20 -14.10 6.85
CA SER A 172 15.90 -14.26 7.50
C SER A 172 14.95 -15.04 6.61
N GLN A 173 13.97 -15.70 7.24
CA GLN A 173 12.87 -16.35 6.57
C GLN A 173 11.70 -15.36 6.44
N GLN A 174 11.14 -15.28 5.26
CA GLN A 174 10.02 -14.41 4.95
C GLN A 174 8.81 -15.25 4.51
N THR A 175 7.61 -14.75 4.79
CA THR A 175 6.37 -15.32 4.27
C THR A 175 5.53 -14.26 3.60
N THR A 176 4.78 -14.67 2.57
CA THR A 176 3.71 -13.87 1.98
C THR A 176 2.46 -14.72 1.83
N ALA A 177 1.31 -14.13 2.11
CA ALA A 177 0.01 -14.74 1.84
C ALA A 177 -0.93 -13.71 1.24
N ALA A 178 -1.85 -14.17 0.39
CA ALA A 178 -2.86 -13.34 -0.23
C ALA A 178 -4.25 -13.91 0.05
N ALA A 179 -5.19 -13.05 0.38
CA ALA A 179 -6.60 -13.37 0.52
C ALA A 179 -7.44 -12.34 -0.23
N ASP A 180 -8.60 -12.77 -0.73
CA ASP A 180 -9.56 -11.82 -1.29
C ASP A 180 -10.07 -10.90 -0.19
N TYR A 181 -10.13 -9.60 -0.51
CA TYR A 181 -10.64 -8.57 0.40
C TYR A 181 -11.62 -7.67 -0.37
N PRO A 182 -12.79 -8.23 -0.74
CA PRO A 182 -13.75 -7.50 -1.55
C PRO A 182 -14.38 -6.35 -0.76
N LEU A 183 -14.33 -5.15 -1.34
CA LEU A 183 -15.09 -3.98 -0.89
C LEU A 183 -16.07 -3.59 -1.99
N ASP A 184 -17.28 -3.15 -1.60
CA ASP A 184 -18.29 -2.73 -2.58
C ASP A 184 -17.80 -1.51 -3.35
N GLY A 185 -17.94 -1.56 -4.69
CA GLY A 185 -17.43 -0.51 -5.58
C GLY A 185 -16.01 -0.76 -6.10
N ALA A 186 -15.20 -1.59 -5.45
CA ALA A 186 -13.95 -2.07 -6.04
C ALA A 186 -14.21 -3.18 -7.07
N GLN A 187 -13.43 -3.21 -8.15
CA GLN A 187 -13.43 -4.30 -9.13
C GLN A 187 -12.44 -5.40 -8.77
N ASP A 188 -11.39 -5.07 -8.01
CA ASP A 188 -10.44 -6.01 -7.43
C ASP A 188 -10.13 -5.59 -6.00
N GLY A 189 -10.03 -6.57 -5.10
CA GLY A 189 -9.65 -6.37 -3.72
C GLY A 189 -8.78 -7.52 -3.22
N LEU A 190 -7.67 -7.17 -2.57
CA LEU A 190 -6.67 -8.10 -2.08
C LEU A 190 -6.15 -7.67 -0.73
N MET A 191 -5.99 -8.60 0.19
CA MET A 191 -5.20 -8.43 1.41
C MET A 191 -3.95 -9.28 1.31
N MET A 192 -2.79 -8.66 1.43
CA MET A 192 -1.48 -9.30 1.50
C MET A 192 -0.99 -9.29 2.95
N THR A 193 -0.53 -10.43 3.42
CA THR A 193 0.11 -10.56 4.73
C THR A 193 1.58 -10.86 4.53
N TYR A 194 2.43 -10.09 5.19
CA TYR A 194 3.87 -10.26 5.19
C TYR A 194 4.33 -10.67 6.59
N GLY A 195 5.20 -11.66 6.68
CA GLY A 195 5.76 -12.16 7.94
C GLY A 195 7.26 -12.35 7.85
N THR A 196 7.93 -12.20 8.99
CA THR A 196 9.38 -12.44 9.11
C THR A 196 9.63 -13.32 10.31
N ASP A 197 10.39 -14.42 10.12
CA ASP A 197 10.94 -15.18 11.24
C ASP A 197 12.15 -14.43 11.82
N ARG A 198 12.03 -14.09 13.08
CA ARG A 198 13.09 -13.40 13.84
C ARG A 198 14.01 -14.37 14.59
N GLY A 199 14.00 -15.65 14.23
CA GLY A 199 14.85 -16.69 14.81
C GLY A 199 14.24 -17.48 15.95
N GLU A 200 12.94 -17.32 16.20
CA GLU A 200 12.18 -18.07 17.23
C GLU A 200 11.37 -19.23 16.63
N GLY A 201 11.47 -19.46 15.32
CA GLY A 201 10.72 -20.48 14.59
C GLY A 201 9.21 -20.17 14.46
N GLN A 202 8.77 -19.00 14.94
CA GLN A 202 7.41 -18.50 14.75
C GLN A 202 7.41 -17.31 13.81
N ILE A 203 6.77 -17.48 12.66
CA ILE A 203 6.57 -16.41 11.70
C ILE A 203 5.22 -15.74 12.03
N ALA A 204 5.29 -14.57 12.65
CA ALA A 204 4.11 -13.73 12.88
C ALA A 204 3.96 -12.70 11.75
N PRO A 205 2.73 -12.32 11.39
CA PRO A 205 2.51 -11.19 10.51
C PRO A 205 3.19 -9.92 11.07
N THR A 206 4.00 -9.27 10.25
CA THR A 206 4.68 -8.02 10.59
C THR A 206 4.05 -6.82 9.91
N GLU A 207 3.46 -7.05 8.74
CA GLU A 207 2.76 -6.04 7.95
C GLU A 207 1.58 -6.67 7.21
N VAL A 208 0.52 -5.91 7.02
CA VAL A 208 -0.61 -6.24 6.14
C VAL A 208 -0.82 -5.10 5.15
N GLY A 209 -0.90 -5.43 3.87
CA GLY A 209 -1.27 -4.51 2.79
C GLY A 209 -2.68 -4.82 2.27
N VAL A 210 -3.56 -3.83 2.29
CA VAL A 210 -4.87 -3.88 1.63
C VAL A 210 -4.80 -3.12 0.32
N PHE A 211 -5.15 -3.80 -0.77
CA PHE A 211 -5.10 -3.28 -2.14
C PHE A 211 -6.52 -3.28 -2.70
N GLN A 212 -6.97 -2.15 -3.24
CA GLN A 212 -8.28 -2.02 -3.87
C GLN A 212 -8.12 -1.30 -5.21
N ARG A 213 -8.86 -1.75 -6.23
CA ARG A 213 -8.91 -1.11 -7.54
C ARG A 213 -10.30 -0.56 -7.84
N VAL A 214 -10.34 0.71 -8.23
CA VAL A 214 -11.55 1.39 -8.70
C VAL A 214 -11.24 2.03 -10.06
N GLY A 215 -11.71 1.44 -11.13
CA GLY A 215 -11.34 1.86 -12.49
C GLY A 215 -9.82 1.72 -12.72
N ASN A 216 -9.18 2.84 -13.09
CA ASN A 216 -7.72 2.93 -13.24
C ASN A 216 -7.00 3.43 -11.98
N LEU A 217 -7.73 3.64 -10.87
CA LEU A 217 -7.15 3.98 -9.57
C LEU A 217 -6.86 2.73 -8.75
N GLU A 218 -5.74 2.74 -8.06
CA GLU A 218 -5.38 1.75 -7.05
C GLU A 218 -5.09 2.47 -5.74
N ILE A 219 -5.73 2.02 -4.67
CA ILE A 219 -5.31 2.36 -3.31
C ILE A 219 -4.60 1.18 -2.68
N ARG A 220 -3.52 1.48 -1.98
CA ARG A 220 -2.78 0.55 -1.11
C ARG A 220 -2.76 1.13 0.28
N VAL A 221 -3.15 0.35 1.27
CA VAL A 221 -3.07 0.74 2.68
C VAL A 221 -2.31 -0.34 3.44
N TYR A 222 -1.21 0.04 4.05
CA TYR A 222 -0.35 -0.84 4.82
C TYR A 222 -0.53 -0.58 6.31
N PHE A 223 -0.66 -1.65 7.06
CA PHE A 223 -0.74 -1.68 8.52
C PHE A 223 0.52 -2.37 9.05
N ASP A 224 1.36 -1.64 9.75
CA ASP A 224 2.58 -2.12 10.40
C ASP A 224 2.43 -1.97 11.91
N GLY A 225 2.49 -3.07 12.66
CA GLY A 225 2.25 -3.05 14.09
C GLY A 225 2.23 -4.45 14.71
N LYS A 226 1.70 -4.51 15.93
CA LYS A 226 1.62 -5.79 16.67
C LYS A 226 0.54 -6.72 16.13
N ASN A 227 -0.58 -6.16 15.66
CA ASN A 227 -1.75 -6.91 15.20
C ASN A 227 -2.25 -6.39 13.85
N PRO A 228 -1.41 -6.41 12.78
CA PRO A 228 -1.73 -5.72 11.54
C PRO A 228 -2.97 -6.29 10.82
N VAL A 229 -3.25 -7.60 10.99
CA VAL A 229 -4.46 -8.24 10.43
C VAL A 229 -5.72 -7.72 11.11
N THR A 230 -5.69 -7.59 12.46
CA THR A 230 -6.82 -7.03 13.23
C THR A 230 -7.05 -5.58 12.85
N ASP A 231 -5.99 -4.77 12.81
CA ASP A 231 -6.07 -3.36 12.45
C ASP A 231 -6.65 -3.15 11.04
N ALA A 232 -6.25 -3.98 10.06
CA ALA A 232 -6.79 -3.93 8.70
C ALA A 232 -8.28 -4.30 8.65
N ASN A 233 -8.72 -5.30 9.43
CA ASN A 233 -10.12 -5.71 9.49
C ASN A 233 -10.99 -4.67 10.23
N GLU A 234 -10.48 -4.05 11.28
CA GLU A 234 -11.18 -2.96 11.97
C GLU A 234 -11.37 -1.73 11.09
N ALA A 235 -10.40 -1.45 10.19
CA ALA A 235 -10.48 -0.34 9.24
C ALA A 235 -11.37 -0.62 8.02
N ARG A 236 -12.03 -1.79 7.95
CA ARG A 236 -12.78 -2.22 6.75
C ARG A 236 -13.90 -1.25 6.37
N ALA A 237 -14.62 -0.70 7.35
CA ALA A 237 -15.73 0.20 7.09
C ALA A 237 -15.25 1.52 6.47
N GLU A 238 -14.19 2.11 7.02
CA GLU A 238 -13.61 3.35 6.49
C GLU A 238 -12.98 3.13 5.10
N LEU A 239 -12.35 2.00 4.88
CA LEU A 239 -11.83 1.62 3.56
C LEU A 239 -12.98 1.47 2.55
N GLN A 240 -14.12 0.90 2.96
CA GLN A 240 -15.31 0.79 2.15
C GLN A 240 -15.86 2.18 1.75
N GLU A 241 -15.98 3.10 2.70
CA GLU A 241 -16.39 4.48 2.42
C GLU A 241 -15.45 5.17 1.45
N PHE A 242 -14.15 4.99 1.64
CA PHE A 242 -13.14 5.58 0.77
C PHE A 242 -13.18 5.00 -0.66
N VAL A 243 -13.37 3.69 -0.81
CA VAL A 243 -13.54 3.04 -2.13
C VAL A 243 -14.76 3.61 -2.86
N THR A 244 -15.86 3.82 -2.15
CA THR A 244 -17.07 4.45 -2.70
C THR A 244 -16.78 5.89 -3.16
N TYR A 245 -16.05 6.66 -2.34
CA TYR A 245 -15.61 8.02 -2.69
C TYR A 245 -14.71 8.05 -3.93
N LEU A 246 -13.77 7.10 -4.08
CA LEU A 246 -12.94 6.98 -5.28
C LEU A 246 -13.78 6.81 -6.55
N GLY A 247 -14.82 6.00 -6.49
CA GLY A 247 -15.71 5.82 -7.61
C GLY A 247 -16.47 7.09 -7.97
N GLN A 248 -16.95 7.85 -7.00
CA GLN A 248 -17.56 9.15 -7.20
C GLN A 248 -16.58 10.14 -7.84
N ALA A 249 -15.34 10.18 -7.37
CA ALA A 249 -14.28 11.02 -7.92
C ALA A 249 -13.97 10.69 -9.39
N LEU A 250 -13.99 9.41 -9.78
CA LEU A 250 -13.86 8.96 -11.17
C LEU A 250 -15.01 9.45 -12.03
N ILE A 251 -16.25 9.29 -11.56
CA ILE A 251 -17.46 9.75 -12.29
C ILE A 251 -17.44 11.27 -12.48
N ALA A 252 -17.10 12.02 -11.44
CA ALA A 252 -17.02 13.48 -11.50
C ALA A 252 -15.98 13.97 -12.52
N LYS A 253 -14.88 13.24 -12.68
CA LYS A 253 -13.83 13.56 -13.67
C LYS A 253 -14.17 13.09 -15.09
N ALA A 254 -15.16 12.22 -15.24
CA ALA A 254 -15.63 11.73 -16.53
C ALA A 254 -16.56 12.72 -17.25
N LYS A 255 -17.21 13.60 -16.53
CA LYS A 255 -18.04 14.71 -17.03
C LYS A 255 -17.19 15.92 -17.39
#